data_16fd5e65ef638f81c1af6fee0f5e5a76
#
_entry.id   16fd5e65ef638f81c1af6fee0f5e5a76
#
_cell.length_a   1.000
_cell.length_b   1.000
_cell.length_c   1.000
_cell.angle_alpha   90.00
_cell.angle_beta   90.00
_cell.angle_gamma   90.00
#
_symmetry.space_group_name_H-M   'P 1'
#
loop_
_entity.id
_entity.type
_entity.pdbx_description
1 polymer ?
#
loop_
_entity_poly.entity_id
_entity_poly.type
_entity_poly.pdbx_seq_one_letter_code
_entity_poly.pdbx_strand_id
1 'polypeptide(L)'
;MKPRFLTGLLSLLMPAMVLAGEYDLTVDRVKIDTGDFVKEGIGYNGASPGPVMRFKEGENVRINVTNNLDEMTSIHWHGLILPFNQDGVPGISFPGIKPGETFTYEFPIQQAGTYWFHSHSGFQEPDGAYGAIIIEPKEREPFRYDREYVIQLTDKHPHSGDRIMRNLKMMPDYYNRQQQTIGEFFSDASSQGFWRTLEDRLAWG
;
A
#
# COMPACT_ATOMS: atom_id res chain seq x y z
N MET A 1 -23.81 -67.17 25.81
CA MET A 1 -23.04 -65.93 25.79
C MET A 1 -23.06 -65.38 24.37
N LYS A 2 -23.72 -64.22 24.14
CA LYS A 2 -23.77 -63.57 22.83
C LYS A 2 -22.76 -62.42 22.83
N PRO A 3 -21.91 -62.22 21.81
CA PRO A 3 -20.99 -61.09 21.77
C PRO A 3 -21.74 -59.81 21.42
N ARG A 4 -21.54 -58.76 22.23
CA ARG A 4 -21.96 -57.38 21.95
C ARG A 4 -20.91 -56.70 21.09
N PHE A 5 -21.23 -56.44 19.82
CA PHE A 5 -20.43 -55.55 18.97
C PHE A 5 -20.66 -54.09 19.40
N LEU A 6 -19.62 -53.46 19.89
CA LEU A 6 -19.57 -52.04 20.19
C LEU A 6 -19.21 -51.33 18.89
N THR A 7 -20.19 -50.71 18.22
CA THR A 7 -19.98 -49.86 17.07
C THR A 7 -19.53 -48.47 17.57
N GLY A 8 -18.22 -48.24 17.52
CA GLY A 8 -17.63 -46.94 17.78
C GLY A 8 -17.97 -45.96 16.64
N LEU A 9 -18.72 -44.91 16.95
CA LEU A 9 -19.01 -43.80 16.05
C LEU A 9 -17.76 -42.91 15.99
N LEU A 10 -16.98 -42.99 14.91
CA LEU A 10 -15.86 -42.13 14.65
C LEU A 10 -16.42 -40.78 14.14
N SER A 11 -16.57 -39.81 15.02
CA SER A 11 -16.91 -38.43 14.64
C SER A 11 -15.74 -37.82 13.87
N LEU A 12 -15.85 -37.68 12.55
CA LEU A 12 -14.96 -36.85 11.76
C LEU A 12 -15.25 -35.38 12.16
N LEU A 13 -14.37 -34.81 12.97
CA LEU A 13 -14.26 -33.37 13.14
C LEU A 13 -13.71 -32.79 11.80
N MET A 14 -14.61 -32.32 10.94
CA MET A 14 -14.21 -31.43 9.86
C MET A 14 -13.75 -30.13 10.51
N PRO A 15 -12.57 -29.62 10.16
CA PRO A 15 -12.19 -28.28 10.60
C PRO A 15 -13.23 -27.30 10.07
N ALA A 16 -13.80 -26.49 10.96
CA ALA A 16 -14.65 -25.38 10.56
C ALA A 16 -13.80 -24.46 9.68
N MET A 17 -14.10 -24.37 8.38
CA MET A 17 -13.58 -23.31 7.54
C MET A 17 -14.06 -22.00 8.15
N VAL A 18 -13.14 -21.25 8.75
CA VAL A 18 -13.40 -19.86 9.08
C VAL A 18 -13.67 -19.18 7.74
N LEU A 19 -14.89 -18.67 7.56
CA LEU A 19 -15.26 -17.91 6.37
C LEU A 19 -14.26 -16.75 6.22
N ALA A 20 -13.58 -16.75 5.08
CA ALA A 20 -12.68 -15.67 4.69
C ALA A 20 -13.48 -14.37 4.59
N GLY A 21 -12.93 -13.27 5.10
CA GLY A 21 -13.43 -11.95 4.75
C GLY A 21 -13.25 -11.78 3.23
N GLU A 22 -14.36 -11.55 2.50
CA GLU A 22 -14.33 -11.33 1.06
C GLU A 22 -14.36 -9.82 0.79
N TYR A 23 -13.42 -9.37 -0.05
CA TYR A 23 -13.26 -7.97 -0.41
C TYR A 23 -13.18 -7.84 -1.93
N ASP A 24 -13.85 -6.81 -2.46
CA ASP A 24 -13.79 -6.47 -3.88
C ASP A 24 -13.12 -5.11 -4.06
N LEU A 25 -12.08 -5.06 -4.87
CA LEU A 25 -11.41 -3.84 -5.28
C LEU A 25 -11.47 -3.70 -6.80
N THR A 26 -11.76 -2.50 -7.27
CA THR A 26 -11.55 -2.10 -8.65
C THR A 26 -10.36 -1.18 -8.73
N VAL A 27 -9.59 -1.28 -9.81
CA VAL A 27 -8.48 -0.35 -10.12
C VAL A 27 -8.93 0.50 -11.29
N ASP A 28 -9.08 1.81 -11.03
CA ASP A 28 -9.70 2.74 -11.97
C ASP A 28 -8.87 4.00 -12.19
N ARG A 29 -9.07 4.67 -13.35
CA ARG A 29 -8.66 6.06 -13.52
C ARG A 29 -9.53 6.92 -12.60
N VAL A 30 -8.90 7.79 -11.80
CA VAL A 30 -9.58 8.64 -10.85
C VAL A 30 -9.11 10.08 -10.96
N LYS A 31 -9.98 11.03 -10.64
CA LYS A 31 -9.61 12.43 -10.49
C LYS A 31 -9.08 12.65 -9.07
N ILE A 32 -7.86 13.13 -8.97
CA ILE A 32 -7.22 13.50 -7.70
C ILE A 32 -7.21 15.02 -7.59
N ASP A 33 -7.88 15.53 -6.57
CA ASP A 33 -7.93 16.96 -6.24
C ASP A 33 -7.23 17.16 -4.88
N THR A 34 -6.16 17.93 -4.87
CA THR A 34 -5.37 18.22 -3.66
C THR A 34 -5.72 19.58 -3.06
N GLY A 35 -6.62 20.33 -3.68
CA GLY A 35 -6.86 21.74 -3.38
C GLY A 35 -5.91 22.69 -4.13
N ASP A 36 -4.65 22.31 -4.32
CA ASP A 36 -3.65 23.11 -5.05
C ASP A 36 -3.64 22.81 -6.56
N PHE A 37 -3.92 21.57 -6.93
CA PHE A 37 -4.03 21.13 -8.32
C PHE A 37 -4.95 19.92 -8.47
N VAL A 38 -5.38 19.71 -9.69
CA VAL A 38 -6.17 18.55 -10.09
C VAL A 38 -5.41 17.77 -11.15
N LYS A 39 -5.35 16.44 -10.99
CA LYS A 39 -4.77 15.54 -11.99
C LYS A 39 -5.61 14.28 -12.18
N GLU A 40 -5.46 13.64 -13.32
CA GLU A 40 -5.82 12.24 -13.48
C GLU A 40 -4.78 11.36 -12.77
N GLY A 41 -5.26 10.35 -12.07
CA GLY A 41 -4.45 9.37 -11.38
C GLY A 41 -5.09 7.99 -11.42
N ILE A 42 -4.57 7.10 -10.59
CA ILE A 42 -5.08 5.74 -10.43
C ILE A 42 -5.51 5.56 -8.97
N GLY A 43 -6.62 4.87 -8.76
CA GLY A 43 -7.15 4.62 -7.44
C GLY A 43 -7.86 3.30 -7.33
N TYR A 44 -8.29 2.99 -6.12
CA TYR A 44 -9.07 1.80 -5.81
C TYR A 44 -10.49 2.18 -5.41
N ASN A 45 -11.48 1.48 -6.00
CA ASN A 45 -12.90 1.74 -5.78
C ASN A 45 -13.26 3.22 -5.99
N GLY A 46 -12.70 3.84 -7.05
CA GLY A 46 -12.99 5.21 -7.44
C GLY A 46 -12.30 6.31 -6.60
N ALA A 47 -11.37 5.96 -5.70
CA ALA A 47 -10.71 6.92 -4.81
C ALA A 47 -9.18 6.72 -4.74
N SER A 48 -8.45 7.81 -4.45
CA SER A 48 -7.04 7.80 -4.08
C SER A 48 -6.79 8.78 -2.90
N PRO A 49 -6.33 8.29 -1.73
CA PRO A 49 -6.08 6.88 -1.37
C PRO A 49 -7.30 5.99 -1.54
N GLY A 50 -7.08 4.69 -1.78
CA GLY A 50 -8.12 3.67 -1.77
C GLY A 50 -8.75 3.48 -0.39
N PRO A 51 -9.73 2.56 -0.26
CA PRO A 51 -10.38 2.29 1.01
C PRO A 51 -9.40 1.76 2.05
N VAL A 52 -9.66 2.04 3.33
CA VAL A 52 -8.94 1.38 4.42
C VAL A 52 -9.46 -0.05 4.54
N MET A 53 -8.59 -1.03 4.29
CA MET A 53 -8.91 -2.44 4.48
C MET A 53 -8.69 -2.83 5.94
N ARG A 54 -9.65 -3.53 6.54
CA ARG A 54 -9.57 -3.98 7.94
C ARG A 54 -9.66 -5.49 8.01
N PHE A 55 -8.65 -6.10 8.59
CA PHE A 55 -8.53 -7.54 8.79
C PHE A 55 -8.38 -7.88 10.27
N LYS A 56 -8.48 -9.16 10.60
CA LYS A 56 -8.15 -9.69 11.93
C LYS A 56 -7.02 -10.69 11.84
N GLU A 57 -6.10 -10.61 12.78
CA GLU A 57 -5.06 -11.60 12.90
C GLU A 57 -5.63 -13.02 13.06
N GLY A 58 -5.16 -13.95 12.23
CA GLY A 58 -5.59 -15.34 12.20
C GLY A 58 -6.76 -15.64 11.24
N GLU A 59 -7.36 -14.65 10.58
CA GLU A 59 -8.34 -14.91 9.52
C GLU A 59 -7.66 -15.23 8.18
N ASN A 60 -8.41 -15.87 7.28
CA ASN A 60 -8.05 -15.94 5.87
C ASN A 60 -8.81 -14.85 5.12
N VAL A 61 -8.13 -14.15 4.23
CA VAL A 61 -8.76 -13.14 3.38
C VAL A 61 -8.82 -13.62 1.94
N ARG A 62 -9.88 -13.18 1.24
CA ARG A 62 -10.07 -13.34 -0.19
C ARG A 62 -10.35 -11.97 -0.78
N ILE A 63 -9.47 -11.50 -1.67
CA ILE A 63 -9.53 -10.15 -2.23
C ILE A 63 -9.57 -10.28 -3.74
N ASN A 64 -10.71 -9.96 -4.34
CA ASN A 64 -10.89 -9.92 -5.78
C ASN A 64 -10.48 -8.52 -6.27
N VAL A 65 -9.53 -8.46 -7.19
CA VAL A 65 -9.04 -7.20 -7.76
C VAL A 65 -9.34 -7.18 -9.25
N THR A 66 -10.24 -6.30 -9.67
CA THR A 66 -10.62 -6.11 -11.07
C THR A 66 -9.89 -4.91 -11.66
N ASN A 67 -9.17 -5.14 -12.74
CA ASN A 67 -8.42 -4.11 -13.45
C ASN A 67 -9.29 -3.44 -14.53
N ASN A 68 -9.75 -2.23 -14.27
CA ASN A 68 -10.50 -1.41 -15.23
C ASN A 68 -9.60 -0.44 -16.01
N LEU A 69 -8.26 -0.53 -15.86
CA LEU A 69 -7.31 0.26 -16.65
C LEU A 69 -7.12 -0.36 -18.04
N ASP A 70 -6.53 0.42 -18.93
CA ASP A 70 -6.05 0.00 -20.26
C ASP A 70 -4.62 -0.56 -20.24
N GLU A 71 -4.02 -0.68 -19.05
CA GLU A 71 -2.67 -1.18 -18.79
C GLU A 71 -2.67 -2.25 -17.68
N MET A 72 -1.59 -3.01 -17.59
CA MET A 72 -1.42 -4.01 -16.52
C MET A 72 -1.32 -3.32 -15.15
N THR A 73 -1.92 -3.96 -14.13
CA THR A 73 -1.82 -3.52 -12.74
C THR A 73 -1.45 -4.67 -11.81
N SER A 74 -1.28 -4.35 -10.54
CA SER A 74 -0.98 -5.29 -9.46
C SER A 74 -1.33 -4.67 -8.12
N ILE A 75 -1.41 -5.50 -7.07
CA ILE A 75 -1.38 -5.01 -5.68
C ILE A 75 -0.32 -5.77 -4.91
N HIS A 76 0.63 -5.03 -4.35
CA HIS A 76 1.57 -5.52 -3.35
C HIS A 76 1.06 -5.17 -1.95
N TRP A 77 1.11 -6.15 -1.06
CA TRP A 77 0.65 -6.05 0.34
C TRP A 77 1.86 -5.73 1.22
N HIS A 78 2.20 -4.45 1.29
CA HIS A 78 3.46 -3.99 1.86
C HIS A 78 3.59 -4.31 3.35
N GLY A 79 4.62 -5.10 3.69
CA GLY A 79 4.95 -5.50 5.06
C GLY A 79 4.18 -6.71 5.58
N LEU A 80 3.31 -7.34 4.77
CA LEU A 80 2.60 -8.54 5.19
C LEU A 80 3.44 -9.81 4.97
N ILE A 81 3.35 -10.74 5.92
CA ILE A 81 3.88 -12.10 5.80
C ILE A 81 2.83 -12.95 5.09
N LEU A 82 3.10 -13.33 3.86
CA LEU A 82 2.15 -14.03 3.00
C LEU A 82 2.87 -15.01 2.03
N PRO A 83 2.14 -15.92 1.37
CA PRO A 83 2.73 -16.81 0.35
C PRO A 83 3.30 -16.01 -0.81
N PHE A 84 4.47 -16.41 -1.32
CA PHE A 84 5.21 -15.74 -2.38
C PHE A 84 4.35 -15.41 -3.62
N ASN A 85 3.49 -16.33 -4.06
CA ASN A 85 2.61 -16.13 -5.22
C ASN A 85 1.43 -15.16 -4.96
N GLN A 86 1.28 -14.65 -3.73
CA GLN A 86 0.29 -13.65 -3.33
C GLN A 86 0.91 -12.27 -3.06
N ASP A 87 2.23 -12.15 -3.19
CA ASP A 87 3.00 -10.93 -2.89
C ASP A 87 2.73 -9.78 -3.88
N GLY A 88 2.22 -10.09 -5.06
CA GLY A 88 1.70 -9.11 -6.00
C GLY A 88 2.75 -8.33 -6.80
N VAL A 89 3.97 -8.86 -6.96
CA VAL A 89 5.03 -8.24 -7.77
C VAL A 89 5.07 -8.85 -9.17
N PRO A 90 4.64 -8.12 -10.23
CA PRO A 90 4.58 -8.65 -11.59
C PRO A 90 5.94 -9.11 -12.12
N GLY A 91 5.95 -10.27 -12.77
CA GLY A 91 7.16 -10.86 -13.33
C GLY A 91 8.10 -11.51 -12.30
N ILE A 92 7.78 -11.43 -11.01
CA ILE A 92 8.52 -12.07 -9.92
C ILE A 92 7.62 -13.07 -9.20
N SER A 93 6.57 -12.59 -8.51
CA SER A 93 5.70 -13.45 -7.71
C SER A 93 4.41 -13.86 -8.44
N PHE A 94 3.99 -13.12 -9.46
CA PHE A 94 2.80 -13.44 -10.28
C PHE A 94 2.84 -12.72 -11.64
N PRO A 95 1.94 -13.05 -12.61
CA PRO A 95 1.99 -12.48 -13.96
C PRO A 95 1.51 -11.03 -14.08
N GLY A 96 0.89 -10.46 -13.04
CA GLY A 96 0.15 -9.18 -13.12
C GLY A 96 -1.31 -9.39 -13.50
N ILE A 97 -2.12 -8.33 -13.40
CA ILE A 97 -3.55 -8.31 -13.73
C ILE A 97 -3.71 -7.50 -15.01
N LYS A 98 -4.08 -8.18 -16.13
CA LYS A 98 -4.27 -7.51 -17.41
C LYS A 98 -5.54 -6.66 -17.45
N PRO A 99 -5.65 -5.73 -18.42
CA PRO A 99 -6.89 -4.98 -18.65
C PRO A 99 -8.12 -5.87 -18.73
N GLY A 100 -9.16 -5.54 -17.93
CA GLY A 100 -10.42 -6.28 -17.88
C GLY A 100 -10.37 -7.60 -17.10
N GLU A 101 -9.22 -8.03 -16.59
CA GLU A 101 -9.11 -9.25 -15.79
C GLU A 101 -9.37 -8.98 -14.30
N THR A 102 -9.83 -10.01 -13.62
CA THR A 102 -9.90 -10.06 -12.14
C THR A 102 -8.91 -11.11 -11.63
N PHE A 103 -8.09 -10.73 -10.68
CA PHE A 103 -7.22 -11.64 -9.94
C PHE A 103 -7.68 -11.74 -8.49
N THR A 104 -7.72 -12.95 -7.95
CA THR A 104 -8.10 -13.20 -6.55
C THR A 104 -6.86 -13.50 -5.73
N TYR A 105 -6.57 -12.63 -4.76
CA TYR A 105 -5.58 -12.86 -3.73
C TYR A 105 -6.22 -13.64 -2.57
N GLU A 106 -5.56 -14.70 -2.12
CA GLU A 106 -6.02 -15.53 -0.99
C GLU A 106 -4.84 -15.84 -0.08
N PHE A 107 -4.88 -15.36 1.16
CA PHE A 107 -3.81 -15.61 2.12
C PHE A 107 -4.28 -15.49 3.58
N PRO A 108 -3.59 -16.18 4.52
CA PRO A 108 -3.84 -16.02 5.94
C PRO A 108 -3.20 -14.72 6.46
N ILE A 109 -3.91 -14.04 7.35
CA ILE A 109 -3.38 -12.89 8.09
C ILE A 109 -2.62 -13.39 9.32
N GLN A 110 -1.29 -13.25 9.32
CA GLN A 110 -0.39 -13.83 10.32
C GLN A 110 0.11 -12.83 11.36
N GLN A 111 -0.23 -11.56 11.24
CA GLN A 111 0.33 -10.49 12.07
C GLN A 111 -0.70 -9.37 12.27
N ALA A 112 -0.66 -8.70 13.41
CA ALA A 112 -1.41 -7.48 13.67
C ALA A 112 -0.57 -6.23 13.36
N GLY A 113 -1.22 -5.09 13.18
CA GLY A 113 -0.56 -3.80 12.99
C GLY A 113 -1.18 -2.93 11.91
N THR A 114 -0.45 -1.88 11.54
CA THR A 114 -0.84 -0.92 10.50
C THR A 114 0.11 -1.06 9.32
N TYR A 115 -0.45 -1.29 8.15
CA TYR A 115 0.26 -1.56 6.90
C TYR A 115 -0.38 -0.76 5.78
N TRP A 116 0.05 -0.98 4.55
CA TRP A 116 -0.52 -0.38 3.37
C TRP A 116 -0.43 -1.32 2.17
N PHE A 117 -1.18 -1.03 1.13
CA PHE A 117 -1.11 -1.73 -0.14
C PHE A 117 -0.94 -0.73 -1.27
N HIS A 118 -0.27 -1.13 -2.34
CA HIS A 118 -0.02 -0.28 -3.49
C HIS A 118 0.24 -1.07 -4.76
N SER A 119 0.14 -0.41 -5.91
CA SER A 119 0.54 -1.03 -7.16
C SER A 119 2.06 -1.20 -7.23
N HIS A 120 2.49 -2.33 -7.75
CA HIS A 120 3.90 -2.60 -8.10
C HIS A 120 4.09 -2.65 -9.63
N SER A 121 3.18 -2.00 -10.38
CA SER A 121 3.18 -1.92 -11.84
C SER A 121 3.53 -0.51 -12.30
N GLY A 122 4.60 -0.37 -13.10
CA GLY A 122 5.03 0.93 -13.64
C GLY A 122 5.21 1.99 -12.55
N PHE A 123 4.60 3.16 -12.75
CA PHE A 123 4.59 4.28 -11.79
C PHE A 123 3.18 4.57 -11.26
N GLN A 124 2.35 3.55 -11.14
CA GLN A 124 0.97 3.68 -10.69
C GLN A 124 0.88 4.11 -9.21
N GLU A 125 1.84 3.70 -8.37
CA GLU A 125 1.92 4.13 -6.97
C GLU A 125 2.03 5.66 -6.85
N PRO A 126 3.02 6.37 -7.43
CA PRO A 126 3.08 7.82 -7.39
C PRO A 126 1.91 8.50 -8.11
N ASP A 127 1.20 7.80 -8.97
CA ASP A 127 -0.03 8.27 -9.59
C ASP A 127 -1.29 8.02 -8.76
N GLY A 128 -1.15 7.41 -7.56
CA GLY A 128 -2.23 7.37 -6.56
C GLY A 128 -2.74 5.97 -6.20
N ALA A 129 -2.17 4.91 -6.79
CA ALA A 129 -2.61 3.53 -6.56
C ALA A 129 -2.07 2.97 -5.23
N TYR A 130 -2.64 3.39 -4.11
CA TYR A 130 -2.32 2.90 -2.77
C TYR A 130 -3.50 3.06 -1.80
N GLY A 131 -3.43 2.36 -0.66
CA GLY A 131 -4.41 2.42 0.42
C GLY A 131 -3.85 1.83 1.72
N ALA A 132 -4.53 2.07 2.83
CA ALA A 132 -4.11 1.63 4.15
C ALA A 132 -4.70 0.27 4.52
N ILE A 133 -3.97 -0.49 5.36
CA ILE A 133 -4.42 -1.75 5.95
C ILE A 133 -4.29 -1.64 7.47
N ILE A 134 -5.36 -2.01 8.17
CA ILE A 134 -5.38 -2.18 9.62
C ILE A 134 -5.66 -3.64 9.91
N ILE A 135 -4.78 -4.25 10.70
CA ILE A 135 -4.97 -5.64 11.15
C ILE A 135 -5.14 -5.62 12.66
N GLU A 136 -6.36 -5.90 13.09
CA GLU A 136 -6.70 -5.99 14.51
C GLU A 136 -6.03 -7.24 15.11
N PRO A 137 -5.40 -7.12 16.30
CA PRO A 137 -4.79 -8.27 16.94
C PRO A 137 -5.83 -9.29 17.37
N LYS A 138 -5.43 -10.56 17.40
CA LYS A 138 -6.26 -11.65 17.88
C LYS A 138 -6.64 -11.49 19.36
N GLU A 139 -5.68 -11.01 20.14
CA GLU A 139 -5.87 -10.73 21.56
C GLU A 139 -6.20 -9.25 21.76
N ARG A 140 -6.95 -8.97 22.83
CA ARG A 140 -7.32 -7.60 23.16
C ARG A 140 -6.09 -6.78 23.55
N GLU A 141 -6.01 -5.55 23.01
CA GLU A 141 -5.00 -4.58 23.40
C GLU A 141 -4.99 -4.30 24.92
N PRO A 142 -3.82 -4.14 25.52
CA PRO A 142 -3.67 -3.89 26.96
C PRO A 142 -4.12 -2.50 27.40
N PHE A 143 -4.40 -1.62 26.47
CA PHE A 143 -4.85 -0.25 26.68
C PHE A 143 -6.28 -0.03 26.16
N ARG A 144 -6.85 1.11 26.51
CA ARG A 144 -8.18 1.55 26.03
C ARG A 144 -8.03 2.91 25.36
N TYR A 145 -8.82 3.11 24.29
CA TYR A 145 -8.92 4.39 23.60
C TYR A 145 -10.38 4.67 23.27
N ASP A 146 -10.74 5.94 23.21
CA ASP A 146 -12.12 6.36 22.89
C ASP A 146 -12.31 6.56 21.38
N ARG A 147 -11.23 6.83 20.63
CA ARG A 147 -11.27 7.11 19.20
C ARG A 147 -10.01 6.59 18.53
N GLU A 148 -10.16 6.22 17.25
CA GLU A 148 -9.07 5.81 16.36
C GLU A 148 -9.18 6.58 15.05
N TYR A 149 -8.04 7.00 14.52
CA TYR A 149 -7.91 7.62 13.21
C TYR A 149 -6.82 6.93 12.41
N VAL A 150 -7.11 6.67 11.12
CA VAL A 150 -6.10 6.19 10.18
C VAL A 150 -5.59 7.40 9.41
N ILE A 151 -4.30 7.68 9.53
CA ILE A 151 -3.64 8.78 8.84
C ILE A 151 -2.64 8.18 7.85
N GLN A 152 -2.87 8.41 6.56
CA GLN A 152 -1.95 8.01 5.49
C GLN A 152 -1.25 9.24 4.94
N LEU A 153 0.08 9.28 5.08
CA LEU A 153 0.93 10.30 4.49
C LEU A 153 1.20 9.92 3.03
N THR A 154 1.03 10.86 2.12
CA THR A 154 1.19 10.63 0.69
C THR A 154 1.84 11.81 0.01
N ASP A 155 2.72 11.53 -0.96
CA ASP A 155 3.21 12.53 -1.89
C ASP A 155 2.25 12.70 -3.06
N LYS A 156 2.00 13.95 -3.44
CA LYS A 156 1.23 14.30 -4.63
C LYS A 156 1.97 15.35 -5.47
N HIS A 157 2.08 15.06 -6.75
CA HIS A 157 2.72 15.95 -7.71
C HIS A 157 1.82 16.13 -8.95
N PRO A 158 1.77 17.33 -9.58
CA PRO A 158 0.94 17.56 -10.78
C PRO A 158 1.41 16.76 -12.01
N HIS A 159 2.70 16.37 -12.07
CA HIS A 159 3.20 15.50 -13.11
C HIS A 159 2.83 14.05 -12.83
N SER A 160 2.67 13.24 -13.89
CA SER A 160 2.54 11.78 -13.76
C SER A 160 3.86 11.15 -13.31
N GLY A 161 3.79 9.96 -12.73
CA GLY A 161 4.95 9.19 -12.30
C GLY A 161 5.96 8.96 -13.43
N ASP A 162 5.49 8.64 -14.63
CA ASP A 162 6.35 8.52 -15.82
C ASP A 162 7.09 9.81 -16.18
N ARG A 163 6.43 10.95 -16.06
CA ARG A 163 7.06 12.25 -16.32
C ARG A 163 8.09 12.57 -15.24
N ILE A 164 7.78 12.27 -13.98
CA ILE A 164 8.72 12.45 -12.87
C ILE A 164 9.98 11.63 -13.11
N MET A 165 9.83 10.34 -13.44
CA MET A 165 10.97 9.45 -13.69
C MET A 165 11.81 9.92 -14.88
N ARG A 166 11.19 10.33 -15.99
CA ARG A 166 11.94 10.88 -17.14
C ARG A 166 12.77 12.11 -16.75
N ASN A 167 12.17 13.01 -15.97
CA ASN A 167 12.87 14.23 -15.54
C ASN A 167 14.04 13.90 -14.60
N LEU A 168 13.86 12.99 -13.64
CA LEU A 168 14.91 12.56 -12.72
C LEU A 168 16.05 11.81 -13.43
N LYS A 169 15.74 11.01 -14.47
CA LYS A 169 16.76 10.37 -15.31
C LYS A 169 17.56 11.38 -16.14
N MET A 170 16.94 12.47 -16.53
CA MET A 170 17.61 13.54 -17.27
C MET A 170 18.47 14.41 -16.34
N MET A 171 17.97 14.73 -15.15
CA MET A 171 18.63 15.54 -14.15
C MET A 171 18.18 15.08 -12.74
N PRO A 172 19.04 14.44 -11.93
CA PRO A 172 18.66 13.90 -10.61
C PRO A 172 18.01 14.94 -9.69
N ASP A 173 18.45 16.20 -9.76
CA ASP A 173 17.97 17.31 -8.93
C ASP A 173 16.82 18.10 -9.55
N TYR A 174 16.16 17.58 -10.61
CA TYR A 174 15.14 18.31 -11.37
C TYR A 174 14.01 18.91 -10.49
N TYR A 175 13.62 18.22 -9.44
CA TYR A 175 12.57 18.65 -8.49
C TYR A 175 13.11 19.28 -7.21
N ASN A 176 14.44 19.30 -7.03
CA ASN A 176 15.05 19.94 -5.87
C ASN A 176 15.05 21.45 -6.07
N ARG A 177 14.02 22.12 -5.52
CA ARG A 177 13.89 23.59 -5.56
C ARG A 177 14.69 24.30 -4.47
N GLN A 178 15.21 23.54 -3.50
CA GLN A 178 16.07 24.03 -2.43
C GLN A 178 17.55 23.73 -2.75
N GLN A 179 17.95 23.99 -3.99
CA GLN A 179 19.38 23.86 -4.35
C GLN A 179 20.19 24.84 -3.51
N GLN A 180 21.17 24.32 -2.83
CA GLN A 180 22.09 25.15 -2.03
C GLN A 180 23.03 25.93 -2.95
N THR A 181 22.55 27.02 -3.51
CA THR A 181 23.32 27.90 -4.38
C THR A 181 24.26 28.79 -3.58
N ILE A 182 25.32 29.28 -4.23
CA ILE A 182 26.24 30.27 -3.62
C ILE A 182 25.47 31.55 -3.23
N GLY A 183 24.48 31.96 -4.03
CA GLY A 183 23.65 33.12 -3.73
C GLY A 183 22.81 32.95 -2.45
N GLU A 184 22.22 31.79 -2.28
CA GLU A 184 21.49 31.44 -1.06
C GLU A 184 22.41 31.34 0.15
N PHE A 185 23.63 30.79 -0.01
CA PHE A 185 24.62 30.77 1.07
C PHE A 185 24.88 32.19 1.61
N PHE A 186 25.13 33.17 0.76
CA PHE A 186 25.32 34.54 1.20
C PHE A 186 24.07 35.19 1.79
N SER A 187 22.92 34.88 1.27
CA SER A 187 21.61 35.31 1.84
C SER A 187 21.44 34.77 3.23
N ASP A 188 21.62 33.46 3.42
CA ASP A 188 21.50 32.78 4.71
C ASP A 188 22.56 33.27 5.70
N ALA A 189 23.83 33.41 5.24
CA ALA A 189 24.93 33.95 6.05
C ALA A 189 24.67 35.36 6.54
N SER A 190 23.95 36.17 5.74
CA SER A 190 23.58 37.55 6.15
C SER A 190 22.47 37.58 7.19
N SER A 191 21.58 36.54 7.19
CA SER A 191 20.41 36.47 8.07
C SER A 191 20.68 35.74 9.38
N GLN A 192 21.41 34.62 9.35
CA GLN A 192 21.63 33.74 10.50
C GLN A 192 23.09 33.63 10.94
N GLY A 193 24.03 34.26 10.21
CA GLY A 193 25.45 34.25 10.50
C GLY A 193 26.27 33.23 9.70
N PHE A 194 27.49 33.61 9.30
CA PHE A 194 28.35 32.80 8.43
C PHE A 194 28.64 31.39 8.97
N TRP A 195 29.03 31.29 10.23
CA TRP A 195 29.40 29.99 10.82
C TRP A 195 28.25 29.02 10.95
N ARG A 196 27.09 29.52 11.32
CA ARG A 196 25.89 28.69 11.39
C ARG A 196 25.48 28.18 9.99
N THR A 197 25.49 29.05 9.00
CA THR A 197 25.19 28.66 7.61
C THR A 197 26.19 27.62 7.09
N LEU A 198 27.46 27.76 7.43
CA LEU A 198 28.51 26.81 7.01
C LEU A 198 28.27 25.43 7.70
N GLU A 199 27.97 25.40 8.99
CA GLU A 199 27.66 24.17 9.72
C GLU A 199 26.44 23.47 9.12
N ASP A 200 25.37 24.21 8.84
CA ASP A 200 24.14 23.68 8.22
C ASP A 200 24.45 23.06 6.84
N ARG A 201 25.30 23.72 6.04
CA ARG A 201 25.70 23.22 4.71
C ARG A 201 26.57 21.95 4.78
N LEU A 202 27.46 21.87 5.73
CA LEU A 202 28.34 20.71 5.94
C LEU A 202 27.57 19.49 6.53
N ALA A 203 26.47 19.72 7.24
CA ALA A 203 25.60 18.65 7.75
C ALA A 203 24.78 17.96 6.66
N TRP A 204 24.66 18.55 5.48
CA TRP A 204 23.90 18.02 4.33
C TRP A 204 24.79 17.36 3.25
N GLY A 205 26.10 17.26 3.47
CA GLY A 205 27.08 16.73 2.51
C GLY A 205 27.28 15.23 2.50
#